data_9a21aa39ce76a511831ad58ada626953
#
_entry.id   9a21aa39ce76a511831ad58ada626953
#
_cell.length_a   1.000
_cell.length_b   1.000
_cell.length_c   1.000
_cell.angle_alpha   90.00
_cell.angle_beta   90.00
_cell.angle_gamma   90.00
#
_symmetry.space_group_name_H-M   'P 1'
#
loop_
_entity.id
_entity.type
_entity.pdbx_description
1 polymer ?
#
loop_
_entity_poly.entity_id
_entity_poly.type
_entity_poly.pdbx_seq_one_letter_code
_entity_poly.pdbx_strand_id
1 'polypeptide(L)'
;KPSEFKHPGEVDPLLIYSLDALRAAAGKPIKINCDFRPGDPGQHGLGKAADIVISGFSVVDQFLIAEKTRLFSGIGIYPYWNSPGIHVDIRILKPHEPGARWARNEKGVYVSLDWAFISRLSSSYDGGYAA
;
A
#
# COMPACT_ATOMS: atom_id res chain seq x y z
N LYS A 1 8.52 -13.35 3.22
CA LYS A 1 9.47 -13.94 4.17
C LYS A 1 10.00 -12.85 5.10
N PRO A 2 10.24 -13.15 6.38
CA PRO A 2 10.79 -12.15 7.29
C PRO A 2 12.10 -11.53 6.81
N SER A 3 12.93 -12.27 6.08
CA SER A 3 14.19 -11.76 5.55
C SER A 3 14.02 -10.65 4.51
N GLU A 4 12.85 -10.45 3.96
CA GLU A 4 12.57 -9.38 3.00
C GLU A 4 12.34 -8.04 3.69
N PHE A 5 12.14 -8.04 5.01
CA PHE A 5 11.96 -6.83 5.81
C PHE A 5 13.31 -6.30 6.29
N LYS A 6 13.42 -4.98 6.39
CA LYS A 6 14.63 -4.33 6.93
C LYS A 6 14.73 -4.49 8.44
N HIS A 7 13.58 -4.58 9.11
CA HIS A 7 13.49 -4.67 10.57
C HIS A 7 12.52 -5.79 10.96
N PRO A 8 12.82 -7.06 10.62
CA PRO A 8 11.84 -8.15 10.79
C PRO A 8 11.43 -8.38 12.24
N GLY A 9 12.30 -8.11 13.21
CA GLY A 9 11.97 -8.27 14.62
C GLY A 9 11.03 -7.19 15.17
N GLU A 10 10.88 -6.09 14.45
CA GLU A 10 10.06 -4.96 14.88
C GLU A 10 8.73 -4.90 14.14
N VAL A 11 8.53 -5.77 13.17
CA VAL A 11 7.32 -5.79 12.35
C VAL A 11 6.31 -6.75 12.97
N ASP A 12 5.06 -6.30 13.05
CA ASP A 12 3.97 -7.13 13.57
C ASP A 12 3.83 -8.39 12.71
N PRO A 13 3.85 -9.59 13.30
CA PRO A 13 3.68 -10.83 12.53
C PRO A 13 2.42 -10.87 11.65
N LEU A 14 1.35 -10.21 12.08
CA LEU A 14 0.13 -10.13 11.27
C LEU A 14 0.35 -9.36 9.98
N LEU A 15 1.19 -8.32 10.01
CA LEU A 15 1.56 -7.58 8.79
C LEU A 15 2.34 -8.49 7.83
N ILE A 16 3.28 -9.26 8.35
CA ILE A 16 4.07 -10.21 7.55
C ILE A 16 3.13 -11.22 6.88
N TYR A 17 2.21 -11.78 7.65
CA TYR A 17 1.22 -12.73 7.13
C TYR A 17 0.36 -12.08 6.05
N SER A 18 -0.12 -10.88 6.28
CA SER A 18 -0.97 -10.16 5.34
C SER A 18 -0.26 -9.87 4.02
N LEU A 19 1.02 -9.48 4.09
CA LEU A 19 1.82 -9.23 2.89
C LEU A 19 2.12 -10.52 2.13
N ASP A 20 2.32 -11.61 2.82
CA ASP A 20 2.52 -12.90 2.18
C ASP A 20 1.25 -13.35 1.43
N ALA A 21 0.09 -13.13 2.04
CA ALA A 21 -1.19 -13.40 1.40
C ALA A 21 -1.43 -12.49 0.18
N LEU A 22 -1.03 -11.22 0.28
CA LEU A 22 -1.13 -10.30 -0.84
C LEU A 22 -0.24 -10.74 -2.00
N ARG A 23 0.98 -11.16 -1.71
CA ARG A 23 1.89 -11.66 -2.73
C ARG A 23 1.31 -12.89 -3.44
N ALA A 24 0.71 -13.80 -2.68
CA ALA A 24 0.07 -14.98 -3.25
C ALA A 24 -1.12 -14.59 -4.15
N ALA A 25 -1.93 -13.63 -3.72
CA ALA A 25 -3.06 -13.15 -4.50
C ALA A 25 -2.62 -12.45 -5.81
N ALA A 26 -1.56 -11.67 -5.75
CA ALA A 26 -1.03 -10.97 -6.92
C ALA A 26 -0.28 -11.88 -7.87
N GLY A 27 0.31 -12.96 -7.36
CA GLY A 27 1.13 -13.87 -8.16
C GLY A 27 2.44 -13.24 -8.64
N LYS A 28 2.90 -12.17 -8.00
CA LYS A 28 4.09 -11.42 -8.39
C LYS A 28 4.89 -11.03 -7.14
N PRO A 29 6.20 -10.82 -7.29
CA PRO A 29 7.02 -10.35 -6.19
C PRO A 29 6.57 -9.00 -5.65
N ILE A 30 6.72 -8.82 -4.36
CA ILE A 30 6.47 -7.55 -3.68
C ILE A 30 7.80 -7.04 -3.14
N LYS A 31 8.16 -5.81 -3.54
CA LYS A 31 9.32 -5.12 -2.98
C LYS A 31 8.87 -4.27 -1.80
N ILE A 32 9.53 -4.43 -0.67
CA ILE A 32 9.26 -3.64 0.53
C ILE A 32 10.27 -2.51 0.61
N ASN A 33 9.80 -1.27 0.48
CA ASN A 33 10.65 -0.09 0.51
C ASN A 33 10.81 0.48 1.92
N CYS A 34 9.79 0.33 2.75
CA CYS A 34 9.83 0.78 4.15
C CYS A 34 8.91 -0.11 4.98
N ASP A 35 9.39 -0.51 6.15
CA ASP A 35 8.60 -1.27 7.12
C ASP A 35 8.55 -0.51 8.45
N PHE A 36 9.23 -0.96 9.49
CA PHE A 36 9.31 -0.28 10.76
C PHE A 36 10.17 0.99 10.64
N ARG A 37 9.67 2.09 11.23
CA ARG A 37 10.38 3.37 11.25
C ARG A 37 10.44 3.86 12.70
N PRO A 38 11.62 3.78 13.37
CA PRO A 38 11.76 4.22 14.75
C PRO A 38 11.37 5.68 14.93
N GLY A 39 10.58 5.98 15.96
CA GLY A 39 10.16 7.34 16.27
C GLY A 39 9.06 7.90 15.40
N ASP A 40 8.61 7.18 14.38
CA ASP A 40 7.47 7.60 13.56
C ASP A 40 6.19 7.54 14.41
N PRO A 41 5.39 8.63 14.46
CA PRO A 41 4.15 8.62 15.23
C PRO A 41 3.02 7.81 14.58
N GLY A 42 3.18 7.41 13.32
CA GLY A 42 2.18 6.66 12.57
C GLY A 42 2.38 5.15 12.66
N GLN A 43 1.77 4.44 11.71
CA GLN A 43 1.74 2.98 11.72
C GLN A 43 3.11 2.34 11.47
N HIS A 44 4.01 3.01 10.73
CA HIS A 44 5.39 2.53 10.55
C HIS A 44 6.13 2.45 11.89
N GLY A 45 5.89 3.40 12.80
CA GLY A 45 6.51 3.40 14.13
C GLY A 45 6.00 2.28 15.02
N LEU A 46 4.84 1.73 14.71
CA LEU A 46 4.25 0.60 15.44
C LEU A 46 4.58 -0.76 14.81
N GLY A 47 5.33 -0.76 13.70
CA GLY A 47 5.60 -1.99 12.97
C GLY A 47 4.39 -2.57 12.26
N LYS A 48 3.36 -1.75 12.01
CA LYS A 48 2.08 -2.19 11.43
C LYS A 48 1.89 -1.75 10.00
N ALA A 49 2.88 -1.13 9.37
CA ALA A 49 2.78 -0.59 8.02
C ALA A 49 3.98 -0.97 7.17
N ALA A 50 3.75 -1.04 5.87
CA ALA A 50 4.80 -1.21 4.88
C ALA A 50 4.48 -0.38 3.64
N ASP A 51 5.53 0.21 3.06
CA ASP A 51 5.46 0.83 1.73
C ASP A 51 6.01 -0.18 0.74
N ILE A 52 5.21 -0.53 -0.25
CA ILE A 52 5.49 -1.65 -1.14
C ILE A 52 5.28 -1.30 -2.61
N VAL A 53 5.90 -2.09 -3.47
CA VAL A 53 5.62 -2.08 -4.92
C VAL A 53 5.37 -3.52 -5.35
N ILE A 54 4.25 -3.76 -6.02
CA ILE A 54 3.94 -5.07 -6.60
C ILE A 54 4.44 -5.05 -8.04
N SER A 55 5.40 -5.93 -8.35
CA SER A 55 6.04 -5.99 -9.66
C SER A 55 5.03 -6.21 -10.78
N GLY A 56 5.17 -5.41 -11.84
CA GLY A 56 4.33 -5.56 -13.03
C GLY A 56 2.92 -5.00 -12.93
N PHE A 57 2.56 -4.44 -11.78
CA PHE A 57 1.24 -3.84 -11.56
C PHE A 57 1.34 -2.33 -11.66
N SER A 58 0.36 -1.69 -12.33
CA SER A 58 0.18 -0.25 -12.21
C SER A 58 -0.20 0.10 -10.78
N VAL A 59 -0.02 1.36 -10.39
CA VAL A 59 -0.35 1.77 -9.01
C VAL A 59 -1.83 1.54 -8.70
N VAL A 60 -2.71 1.74 -9.67
CA VAL A 60 -4.14 1.48 -9.49
C VAL A 60 -4.40 -0.01 -9.28
N ASP A 61 -3.76 -0.86 -10.07
CA ASP A 61 -3.92 -2.30 -9.92
C ASP A 61 -3.34 -2.81 -8.60
N GLN A 62 -2.23 -2.22 -8.14
CA GLN A 62 -1.69 -2.54 -6.81
C GLN A 62 -2.73 -2.23 -5.73
N PHE A 63 -3.36 -1.06 -5.80
CA PHE A 63 -4.42 -0.69 -4.88
C PHE A 63 -5.59 -1.67 -4.94
N LEU A 64 -6.05 -1.99 -6.15
CA LEU A 64 -7.22 -2.83 -6.33
C LEU A 64 -7.00 -4.24 -5.80
N ILE A 65 -5.83 -4.83 -6.01
CA ILE A 65 -5.57 -6.17 -5.49
C ILE A 65 -5.44 -6.15 -3.96
N ALA A 66 -4.82 -5.12 -3.40
CA ALA A 66 -4.74 -4.97 -1.95
C ALA A 66 -6.13 -4.82 -1.34
N GLU A 67 -6.99 -4.00 -1.95
CA GLU A 67 -8.37 -3.81 -1.50
C GLU A 67 -9.15 -5.11 -1.56
N LYS A 68 -8.98 -5.87 -2.62
CA LYS A 68 -9.69 -7.13 -2.83
C LYS A 68 -9.36 -8.17 -1.78
N THR A 69 -8.14 -8.18 -1.25
CA THR A 69 -7.76 -9.14 -0.20
C THR A 69 -8.47 -8.89 1.12
N ARG A 70 -8.91 -7.66 1.36
CA ARG A 70 -9.55 -7.23 2.62
C ARG A 70 -8.68 -7.45 3.86
N LEU A 71 -7.36 -7.47 3.68
CA LEU A 71 -6.41 -7.72 4.76
C LEU A 71 -5.90 -6.43 5.41
N PHE A 72 -6.06 -5.28 4.73
CA PHE A 72 -5.47 -4.03 5.19
C PHE A 72 -6.52 -3.02 5.58
N SER A 73 -6.36 -2.47 6.78
CA SER A 73 -7.25 -1.42 7.28
C SER A 73 -6.84 -0.04 6.77
N GLY A 74 -5.58 0.15 6.41
CA GLY A 74 -5.12 1.38 5.78
C GLY A 74 -4.45 1.09 4.44
N ILE A 75 -4.81 1.84 3.39
CA ILE A 75 -4.17 1.76 2.08
C ILE A 75 -4.02 3.17 1.52
N GLY A 76 -2.79 3.52 1.15
CA GLY A 76 -2.47 4.79 0.50
C GLY A 76 -1.86 4.56 -0.87
N ILE A 77 -2.15 5.43 -1.82
CA ILE A 77 -1.61 5.36 -3.18
C ILE A 77 -0.56 6.44 -3.36
N TYR A 78 0.60 6.05 -3.88
CA TYR A 78 1.73 6.95 -4.11
C TYR A 78 2.19 6.85 -5.56
N PRO A 79 1.44 7.47 -6.49
CA PRO A 79 1.72 7.33 -7.92
C PRO A 79 2.96 8.09 -8.39
N TYR A 80 3.46 9.02 -7.59
CA TYR A 80 4.57 9.90 -7.99
C TYR A 80 5.89 9.55 -7.30
N TRP A 81 5.98 8.41 -6.62
CA TRP A 81 7.26 7.84 -6.21
C TRP A 81 8.06 7.45 -7.47
N ASN A 82 9.40 7.36 -7.35
CA ASN A 82 10.22 6.85 -8.45
C ASN A 82 9.74 5.48 -8.94
N SER A 83 9.38 4.62 -8.01
CA SER A 83 8.66 3.38 -8.31
C SER A 83 7.28 3.50 -7.71
N PRO A 84 6.26 3.81 -8.52
CA PRO A 84 4.91 4.00 -7.98
C PRO A 84 4.43 2.79 -7.21
N GLY A 85 3.93 3.03 -6.02
CA GLY A 85 3.53 1.96 -5.12
C GLY A 85 2.44 2.39 -4.15
N ILE A 86 2.25 1.54 -3.16
CA ILE A 86 1.21 1.76 -2.16
C ILE A 86 1.78 1.61 -0.76
N HIS A 87 1.14 2.29 0.17
CA HIS A 87 1.28 2.04 1.59
C HIS A 87 0.15 1.11 2.01
N VAL A 88 0.46 0.10 2.80
CA VAL A 88 -0.55 -0.77 3.41
C VAL A 88 -0.29 -0.86 4.91
N ASP A 89 -1.35 -0.91 5.70
CA ASP A 89 -1.21 -1.10 7.13
C ASP A 89 -2.36 -1.89 7.73
N ILE A 90 -2.11 -2.39 8.93
CA ILE A 90 -3.08 -3.17 9.71
C ILE A 90 -3.46 -2.40 10.97
N ARG A 91 -3.63 -1.08 10.86
CA ARG A 91 -4.04 -0.25 12.00
C ARG A 91 -5.29 -0.78 12.66
N ILE A 92 -5.35 -0.61 13.96
CA ILE A 92 -6.52 -1.03 14.73
C ILE A 92 -7.63 -0.01 14.52
N LEU A 93 -8.78 -0.48 14.05
CA LEU A 93 -9.95 0.35 13.84
C LEU A 93 -10.89 0.23 15.05
N LYS A 94 -11.56 1.34 15.38
CA LYS A 94 -12.67 1.32 16.36
C LYS A 94 -13.86 0.60 15.73
N PRO A 95 -14.80 0.07 16.53
CA PRO A 95 -16.02 -0.51 15.98
C PRO A 95 -16.72 0.46 15.03
N HIS A 96 -17.08 -0.02 13.86
CA HIS A 96 -17.75 0.73 12.79
C HIS A 96 -16.91 1.84 12.16
N GLU A 97 -15.64 1.98 12.54
CA GLU A 97 -14.74 2.91 11.86
C GLU A 97 -14.37 2.34 10.49
N PRO A 98 -14.53 3.12 9.40
CA PRO A 98 -14.12 2.64 8.08
C PRO A 98 -12.61 2.59 7.96
N GLY A 99 -12.12 1.74 7.08
CA GLY A 99 -10.71 1.70 6.76
C GLY A 99 -10.22 3.02 6.17
N ALA A 100 -8.96 3.34 6.41
CA ALA A 100 -8.35 4.57 5.90
C ALA A 100 -7.92 4.38 4.44
N ARG A 101 -8.30 5.31 3.58
CA ARG A 101 -7.92 5.30 2.16
C ARG A 101 -7.51 6.69 1.76
N TRP A 102 -6.30 6.83 1.19
CA TRP A 102 -5.78 8.14 0.80
C TRP A 102 -4.85 8.01 -0.40
N ALA A 103 -4.49 9.16 -0.94
CA ALA A 103 -3.50 9.25 -2.00
C ALA A 103 -2.61 10.45 -1.77
N ARG A 104 -1.40 10.42 -2.32
CA ARG A 104 -0.52 11.57 -2.37
C ARG A 104 -0.48 12.06 -3.81
N ASN A 105 -0.88 13.31 -4.04
CA ASN A 105 -0.98 13.84 -5.39
C ASN A 105 0.39 14.31 -5.92
N GLU A 106 0.39 14.83 -7.15
CA GLU A 106 1.62 15.28 -7.83
C GLU A 106 2.33 16.42 -7.12
N LYS A 107 1.61 17.17 -6.29
CA LYS A 107 2.16 18.27 -5.49
C LYS A 107 2.67 17.80 -4.13
N GLY A 108 2.61 16.50 -3.85
CA GLY A 108 3.01 15.95 -2.57
C GLY A 108 2.00 16.17 -1.45
N VAL A 109 0.75 16.50 -1.77
CA VAL A 109 -0.31 16.74 -0.80
C VAL A 109 -1.14 15.47 -0.62
N TYR A 110 -1.47 15.16 0.62
CA TYR A 110 -2.35 14.03 0.94
C TYR A 110 -3.80 14.43 0.70
N VAL A 111 -4.49 13.61 -0.05
CA VAL A 111 -5.90 13.83 -0.42
C VAL A 111 -6.69 12.56 -0.19
N SER A 112 -8.01 12.71 -0.03
CA SER A 112 -8.90 11.55 0.05
C SER A 112 -8.89 10.81 -1.28
N LEU A 113 -8.87 9.49 -1.21
CA LEU A 113 -8.93 8.66 -2.39
C LEU A 113 -10.39 8.56 -2.84
N ASP A 114 -10.69 9.16 -3.97
CA ASP A 114 -12.02 9.15 -4.55
C ASP A 114 -11.98 8.66 -6.00
N TRP A 115 -13.14 8.49 -6.58
CA TRP A 115 -13.27 8.00 -7.95
C TRP A 115 -12.62 8.94 -8.97
N ALA A 116 -12.73 10.24 -8.74
CA ALA A 116 -12.12 11.22 -9.65
C ALA A 116 -10.61 11.09 -9.70
N PHE A 117 -9.99 10.87 -8.54
CA PHE A 117 -8.54 10.66 -8.47
C PHE A 117 -8.14 9.39 -9.23
N ILE A 118 -8.85 8.30 -8.99
CA ILE A 118 -8.57 7.02 -9.66
C ILE A 118 -8.74 7.15 -11.17
N SER A 119 -9.78 7.83 -11.60
CA SER A 119 -10.05 8.04 -13.04
C SER A 119 -8.94 8.84 -13.71
N ARG A 120 -8.41 9.87 -13.03
CA ARG A 120 -7.29 10.65 -13.57
C ARG A 120 -6.02 9.80 -13.69
N LEU A 121 -5.75 8.95 -12.70
CA LEU A 121 -4.61 8.04 -12.77
C LEU A 121 -4.76 7.07 -13.94
N SER A 122 -5.94 6.51 -14.12
CA SER A 122 -6.20 5.59 -15.21
C SER A 122 -6.00 6.27 -16.56
N SER A 123 -6.43 7.52 -16.71
CA SER A 123 -6.19 8.31 -17.92
C SER A 123 -4.71 8.59 -18.13
N SER A 124 -3.95 8.84 -17.05
CA SER A 124 -2.51 9.05 -17.12
C SER A 124 -1.78 7.80 -17.59
N TYR A 125 -2.32 6.62 -17.31
CA TYR A 125 -1.78 5.35 -17.75
C TYR A 125 -2.46 4.85 -19.01
N ASP A 126 -3.07 5.72 -19.76
CA ASP A 126 -3.87 5.41 -20.92
C ASP A 126 -3.15 4.52 -21.93
N GLY A 127 -1.88 4.80 -22.18
CA GLY A 127 -1.08 3.96 -23.03
C GLY A 127 -1.01 2.51 -22.58
N GLY A 128 -1.18 2.25 -21.29
CA GLY A 128 -1.19 0.91 -20.72
C GLY A 128 -2.56 0.24 -20.72
N TYR A 129 -3.63 1.02 -20.81
CA TYR A 129 -4.99 0.52 -20.66
C TYR A 129 -5.87 0.71 -21.91
N ALA A 130 -5.44 1.56 -22.81
CA ALA A 130 -6.22 1.89 -24.00
C ALA A 130 -6.32 0.78 -25.00
N ALA A 131 -5.70 -0.28 -24.74
CA ALA A 131 -5.71 -1.43 -25.62
C ALA A 131 -7.11 -2.00 -25.82
#